data_b230e8a39fbe68cf7218226b365c3021
#
_entry.id   b230e8a39fbe68cf7218226b365c3021
#
_cell.length_a   1.000
_cell.length_b   1.000
_cell.length_c   1.000
_cell.angle_alpha   90.00
_cell.angle_beta   90.00
_cell.angle_gamma   90.00
#
_symmetry.space_group_name_H-M   'P 1'
#
loop_
_entity.id
_entity.type
_entity.pdbx_description
1 polymer ?
#
loop_
_entity_poly.entity_id
_entity_poly.type
_entity_poly.pdbx_seq_one_letter_code
_entity_poly.pdbx_strand_id
1 'polypeptide(L)'
;LKKEDLRDPAIQEELIREYLKDYQAEDSLMKEVLDLNLKYTKEAEESEEVSRNVKWKVDSLEWDNLFNYGSGNRIDFERLEGTVGIFGKNFSGKSSAVDSLLYTMFNSTSKNERKNVNVINQNKKDAAGTATLSIGSNKYIIERTSEKYTRRLKGVESVEAKTNLDFYKIDGATGEKTELNGLTRNDTDKNIRKVFGTIDDFLLTSMSSQLDSMQFIREGSTRRKEILAKFLDLEIFEKKFKLAKED
;
A
#
# COMPACT_ATOMS: atom_id res chain seq x y z
N LEU A 1 17.05 3.34 -23.45
CA LEU A 1 15.70 2.82 -23.75
C LEU A 1 14.72 3.81 -23.15
N LYS A 2 13.98 4.55 -23.99
CA LYS A 2 12.80 5.31 -23.55
C LYS A 2 11.84 4.30 -22.95
N LYS A 3 11.47 4.48 -21.70
CA LYS A 3 10.46 3.66 -21.02
C LYS A 3 9.12 4.11 -21.58
N GLU A 4 8.60 3.38 -22.55
CA GLU A 4 7.26 3.62 -23.08
C GLU A 4 6.26 3.20 -22.00
N ASP A 5 5.33 4.10 -21.70
CA ASP A 5 4.25 3.82 -20.77
C ASP A 5 3.16 3.04 -21.50
N LEU A 6 3.12 1.72 -21.30
CA LEU A 6 2.12 0.85 -21.92
C LEU A 6 0.67 1.19 -21.51
N ARG A 7 0.47 2.04 -20.54
CA ARG A 7 -0.86 2.53 -20.15
C ARG A 7 -1.31 3.73 -20.97
N ASP A 8 -0.38 4.39 -21.68
CA ASP A 8 -0.73 5.50 -22.57
C ASP A 8 -1.66 5.02 -23.68
N PRO A 9 -2.87 5.60 -23.80
CA PRO A 9 -3.84 5.22 -24.84
C PRO A 9 -3.27 5.30 -26.26
N ALA A 10 -2.39 6.26 -26.53
CA ALA A 10 -1.79 6.43 -27.85
C ALA A 10 -0.82 5.26 -28.17
N ILE A 11 -0.03 4.81 -27.20
CA ILE A 11 0.85 3.65 -27.36
C ILE A 11 0.03 2.38 -27.51
N GLN A 12 -1.05 2.22 -26.75
CA GLN A 12 -1.96 1.08 -26.89
C GLN A 12 -2.62 1.04 -28.27
N GLU A 13 -3.07 2.19 -28.78
CA GLU A 13 -3.63 2.28 -30.12
C GLU A 13 -2.61 1.87 -31.19
N GLU A 14 -1.36 2.33 -31.09
CA GLU A 14 -0.30 1.98 -32.02
C GLU A 14 -0.02 0.46 -32.03
N LEU A 15 0.11 -0.13 -30.84
CA LEU A 15 0.33 -1.58 -30.70
C LEU A 15 -0.84 -2.42 -31.21
N ILE A 16 -2.10 -1.99 -30.99
CA ILE A 16 -3.27 -2.70 -31.51
C ILE A 16 -3.31 -2.59 -33.04
N ARG A 17 -3.02 -1.43 -33.60
CA ARG A 17 -2.96 -1.25 -35.06
C ARG A 17 -1.86 -2.09 -35.69
N GLU A 18 -0.69 -2.16 -35.08
CA GLU A 18 0.40 -3.01 -35.53
C GLU A 18 0.02 -4.50 -35.50
N TYR A 19 -0.54 -4.96 -34.39
CA TYR A 19 -0.99 -6.34 -34.24
C TYR A 19 -2.06 -6.74 -35.24
N LEU A 20 -3.07 -5.90 -35.47
CA LEU A 20 -4.18 -6.18 -36.36
C LEU A 20 -3.82 -6.09 -37.85
N LYS A 21 -2.72 -5.44 -38.23
CA LYS A 21 -2.20 -5.46 -39.62
C LYS A 21 -1.89 -6.90 -40.07
N ASP A 22 -1.36 -7.73 -39.21
CA ASP A 22 -1.03 -9.12 -39.53
C ASP A 22 -2.27 -9.97 -39.84
N TYR A 23 -3.41 -9.58 -39.33
CA TYR A 23 -4.71 -10.24 -39.55
C TYR A 23 -5.50 -9.64 -40.70
N GLN A 24 -4.98 -8.63 -41.42
CA GLN A 24 -5.68 -7.92 -42.51
C GLN A 24 -7.08 -7.44 -42.09
N ALA A 25 -7.21 -6.92 -40.87
CA ALA A 25 -8.48 -6.47 -40.31
C ALA A 25 -9.04 -5.31 -41.13
N GLU A 26 -10.35 -5.35 -41.38
CA GLU A 26 -11.06 -4.23 -42.02
C GLU A 26 -11.08 -2.99 -41.13
N ASP A 27 -11.12 -1.80 -41.72
CA ASP A 27 -11.13 -0.51 -41.00
C ASP A 27 -12.28 -0.41 -39.98
N SER A 28 -13.43 -1.00 -40.30
CA SER A 28 -14.60 -1.09 -39.39
C SER A 28 -14.27 -1.87 -38.10
N LEU A 29 -13.66 -3.04 -38.27
CA LEU A 29 -13.24 -3.90 -37.14
C LEU A 29 -12.14 -3.22 -36.32
N MET A 30 -11.17 -2.59 -37.00
CA MET A 30 -10.11 -1.83 -36.34
C MET A 30 -10.69 -0.75 -35.42
N LYS A 31 -11.67 0.01 -35.90
CA LYS A 31 -12.33 1.07 -35.13
C LYS A 31 -13.07 0.49 -33.93
N GLU A 32 -13.81 -0.60 -34.10
CA GLU A 32 -14.56 -1.24 -33.05
C GLU A 32 -13.63 -1.75 -31.94
N VAL A 33 -12.51 -2.38 -32.28
CA VAL A 33 -11.51 -2.86 -31.30
C VAL A 33 -10.88 -1.70 -30.52
N LEU A 34 -10.60 -0.57 -31.18
CA LEU A 34 -10.06 0.62 -30.50
C LEU A 34 -11.08 1.25 -29.56
N ASP A 35 -12.35 1.33 -29.95
CA ASP A 35 -13.43 1.84 -29.10
C ASP A 35 -13.64 0.94 -27.87
N LEU A 36 -13.61 -0.39 -28.04
CA LEU A 36 -13.66 -1.36 -26.94
C LEU A 36 -12.43 -1.24 -26.03
N ASN A 37 -11.23 -1.06 -26.60
CA ASN A 37 -10.02 -0.86 -25.82
C ASN A 37 -10.13 0.37 -24.90
N LEU A 38 -10.67 1.48 -25.41
CA LEU A 38 -10.88 2.70 -24.64
C LEU A 38 -11.95 2.48 -23.55
N LYS A 39 -13.08 1.83 -23.89
CA LYS A 39 -14.14 1.47 -22.95
C LYS A 39 -13.56 0.70 -21.76
N TYR A 40 -12.89 -0.42 -22.02
CA TYR A 40 -12.35 -1.28 -20.96
C TYR A 40 -11.16 -0.65 -20.22
N THR A 41 -10.39 0.22 -20.86
CA THR A 41 -9.34 0.98 -20.16
C THR A 41 -9.98 1.86 -19.10
N LYS A 42 -11.03 2.62 -19.46
CA LYS A 42 -11.74 3.50 -18.53
C LYS A 42 -12.39 2.72 -17.38
N GLU A 43 -13.09 1.64 -17.67
CA GLU A 43 -13.71 0.78 -16.65
C GLU A 43 -12.68 0.14 -15.71
N ALA A 44 -11.55 -0.32 -16.26
CA ALA A 44 -10.47 -0.87 -15.47
C ALA A 44 -9.82 0.16 -14.55
N GLU A 45 -9.61 1.40 -15.04
CA GLU A 45 -9.07 2.51 -14.25
C GLU A 45 -10.02 2.96 -13.14
N GLU A 46 -11.32 3.07 -13.42
CA GLU A 46 -12.35 3.39 -12.42
C GLU A 46 -12.42 2.33 -11.30
N SER A 47 -12.11 1.09 -11.63
CA SER A 47 -12.06 -0.02 -10.68
C SER A 47 -10.72 -0.14 -9.94
N GLU A 48 -9.72 0.66 -10.25
CA GLU A 48 -8.42 0.59 -9.59
C GLU A 48 -8.50 1.03 -8.13
N GLU A 49 -8.14 0.11 -7.25
CA GLU A 49 -8.07 0.38 -5.80
C GLU A 49 -6.74 1.01 -5.37
N VAL A 50 -5.71 1.02 -6.23
CA VAL A 50 -4.34 1.42 -5.87
C VAL A 50 -3.68 2.23 -6.98
N SER A 51 -3.14 3.41 -6.64
CA SER A 51 -2.26 4.18 -7.54
C SER A 51 -0.82 3.81 -7.27
N ARG A 52 -0.12 3.16 -8.24
CA ARG A 52 1.25 2.65 -8.05
C ARG A 52 2.36 3.57 -8.53
N ASN A 53 2.04 4.58 -9.33
CA ASN A 53 3.04 5.50 -9.90
C ASN A 53 3.33 6.75 -9.04
N VAL A 54 2.96 6.72 -7.76
CA VAL A 54 3.15 7.85 -6.86
C VAL A 54 4.49 7.70 -6.13
N LYS A 55 5.39 8.66 -6.33
CA LYS A 55 6.64 8.75 -5.55
C LYS A 55 6.34 9.41 -4.22
N TRP A 56 6.34 8.65 -3.15
CA TRP A 56 6.18 9.14 -1.79
C TRP A 56 7.39 8.82 -0.93
N LYS A 57 7.55 9.55 0.16
CA LYS A 57 8.61 9.36 1.16
C LYS A 57 7.98 9.32 2.54
N VAL A 58 8.60 8.58 3.45
CA VAL A 58 8.31 8.67 4.89
C VAL A 58 9.17 9.78 5.46
N ASP A 59 8.52 10.81 6.05
CA ASP A 59 9.22 11.93 6.68
C ASP A 59 9.52 11.63 8.14
N SER A 60 8.51 11.14 8.89
CA SER A 60 8.67 10.74 10.29
C SER A 60 7.72 9.64 10.71
N LEU A 61 8.10 8.91 11.74
CA LEU A 61 7.26 7.99 12.49
C LEU A 61 7.34 8.33 13.96
N GLU A 62 6.20 8.49 14.61
CA GLU A 62 6.04 8.61 16.04
C GLU A 62 5.18 7.46 16.54
N TRP A 63 5.54 6.87 17.70
CA TRP A 63 4.72 5.80 18.25
C TRP A 63 4.84 5.68 19.77
N ASP A 64 3.74 5.22 20.34
CA ASP A 64 3.62 4.94 21.75
C ASP A 64 3.11 3.51 21.95
N ASN A 65 3.74 2.81 22.88
CA ASN A 65 3.30 1.52 23.39
C ASN A 65 3.05 0.43 22.32
N LEU A 66 3.69 0.54 21.16
CA LEU A 66 3.66 -0.53 20.16
C LEU A 66 4.74 -1.58 20.48
N PHE A 67 4.36 -2.85 20.40
CA PHE A 67 5.21 -4.02 20.66
C PHE A 67 5.89 -3.96 22.05
N ASN A 68 7.22 -3.90 22.10
CA ASN A 68 8.00 -3.80 23.33
C ASN A 68 8.41 -2.37 23.68
N TYR A 69 7.96 -1.38 22.90
CA TYR A 69 8.26 0.02 23.17
C TYR A 69 7.31 0.61 24.23
N GLY A 70 7.81 1.62 24.94
CA GLY A 70 7.01 2.53 25.77
C GLY A 70 6.52 3.73 24.97
N SER A 71 6.31 4.85 25.64
CA SER A 71 5.87 6.10 25.04
C SER A 71 7.04 6.99 24.57
N GLY A 72 6.73 7.95 23.67
CA GLY A 72 7.66 8.99 23.23
C GLY A 72 8.72 8.54 22.22
N ASN A 73 8.43 7.54 21.40
CA ASN A 73 9.37 7.10 20.38
C ASN A 73 9.16 7.89 19.09
N ARG A 74 10.28 8.24 18.43
CA ARG A 74 10.27 8.97 17.16
C ARG A 74 11.47 8.58 16.30
N ILE A 75 11.23 8.42 15.01
CA ILE A 75 12.25 8.41 13.96
C ILE A 75 11.93 9.54 13.00
N ASP A 76 12.90 10.41 12.77
CA ASP A 76 12.84 11.49 11.80
C ASP A 76 13.67 11.07 10.58
N PHE A 77 13.00 10.58 9.55
CA PHE A 77 13.66 10.07 8.34
C PHE A 77 14.24 11.19 7.48
N GLU A 78 13.73 12.44 7.59
CA GLU A 78 14.28 13.59 6.86
C GLU A 78 15.70 13.93 7.29
N ARG A 79 16.08 13.54 8.53
CA ARG A 79 17.43 13.75 9.08
C ARG A 79 18.39 12.60 8.81
N LEU A 80 17.92 11.50 8.22
CA LEU A 80 18.75 10.35 7.93
C LEU A 80 19.34 10.46 6.53
N GLU A 81 20.66 10.42 6.44
CA GLU A 81 21.37 10.45 5.17
C GLU A 81 22.19 9.16 4.97
N GLY A 82 22.24 8.70 3.72
CA GLY A 82 23.00 7.52 3.35
C GLY A 82 22.50 6.23 3.98
N THR A 83 23.41 5.35 4.38
CA THR A 83 23.10 4.06 5.01
C THR A 83 23.08 4.21 6.53
N VAL A 84 21.95 3.91 7.14
CA VAL A 84 21.73 3.99 8.60
C VAL A 84 21.62 2.62 9.21
N GLY A 85 22.38 2.35 10.27
CA GLY A 85 22.36 1.10 11.03
C GLY A 85 21.59 1.23 12.34
N ILE A 86 20.69 0.27 12.63
CA ILE A 86 20.02 0.14 13.92
C ILE A 86 20.72 -0.97 14.70
N PHE A 87 21.40 -0.61 15.78
CA PHE A 87 22.15 -1.53 16.63
C PHE A 87 21.46 -1.79 17.96
N GLY A 88 21.64 -2.97 18.51
CA GLY A 88 21.10 -3.35 19.82
C GLY A 88 21.14 -4.84 20.02
N LYS A 89 20.92 -5.27 21.27
CA LYS A 89 20.84 -6.69 21.65
C LYS A 89 19.69 -7.39 20.91
N ASN A 90 19.75 -8.72 20.82
CA ASN A 90 18.61 -9.49 20.32
C ASN A 90 17.39 -9.25 21.22
N PHE A 91 16.20 -9.22 20.62
CA PHE A 91 14.93 -8.90 21.27
C PHE A 91 14.80 -7.47 21.83
N SER A 92 15.73 -6.55 21.51
CA SER A 92 15.61 -5.13 21.92
C SER A 92 14.58 -4.31 21.14
N GLY A 93 13.93 -4.89 20.13
CA GLY A 93 12.88 -4.20 19.35
C GLY A 93 13.35 -3.59 18.03
N LYS A 94 14.57 -3.88 17.54
CA LYS A 94 15.09 -3.34 16.27
C LYS A 94 14.09 -3.51 15.11
N SER A 95 13.57 -4.73 14.93
CA SER A 95 12.58 -5.02 13.88
C SER A 95 11.21 -4.41 14.21
N SER A 96 10.88 -4.31 15.50
CA SER A 96 9.60 -3.74 15.93
C SER A 96 9.46 -2.25 15.60
N ALA A 97 10.55 -1.50 15.44
CA ALA A 97 10.50 -0.12 14.96
C ALA A 97 9.94 -0.05 13.53
N VAL A 98 10.39 -0.96 12.64
CA VAL A 98 9.87 -1.07 11.28
C VAL A 98 8.44 -1.61 11.28
N ASP A 99 8.14 -2.62 12.12
CA ASP A 99 6.79 -3.14 12.28
C ASP A 99 5.81 -2.07 12.81
N SER A 100 6.29 -1.09 13.61
CA SER A 100 5.47 0.06 14.01
C SER A 100 5.06 0.93 12.83
N LEU A 101 5.95 1.15 11.86
CA LEU A 101 5.62 1.84 10.61
C LEU A 101 4.58 1.05 9.80
N LEU A 102 4.82 -0.25 9.59
CA LEU A 102 3.92 -1.12 8.84
C LEU A 102 2.53 -1.18 9.49
N TYR A 103 2.47 -1.29 10.81
CA TYR A 103 1.22 -1.28 11.54
C TYR A 103 0.48 0.05 11.40
N THR A 104 1.17 1.17 11.56
CA THR A 104 0.58 2.50 11.44
C THR A 104 0.00 2.72 10.05
N MET A 105 0.75 2.40 9.00
CA MET A 105 0.32 2.60 7.61
C MET A 105 -0.72 1.57 7.14
N PHE A 106 -0.45 0.29 7.37
CA PHE A 106 -1.17 -0.80 6.69
C PHE A 106 -1.97 -1.73 7.62
N ASN A 107 -1.99 -1.44 8.93
CA ASN A 107 -2.61 -2.33 9.93
C ASN A 107 -2.08 -3.78 9.87
N SER A 108 -0.79 -3.94 9.61
CA SER A 108 -0.13 -5.24 9.47
C SER A 108 1.32 -5.15 9.94
N THR A 109 2.01 -6.27 9.99
CA THR A 109 3.42 -6.35 10.38
C THR A 109 4.18 -7.19 9.37
N SER A 110 5.52 -7.18 9.43
CA SER A 110 6.37 -8.04 8.60
C SER A 110 6.09 -9.53 8.76
N LYS A 111 5.49 -9.94 9.89
CA LYS A 111 5.09 -11.32 10.18
C LYS A 111 3.60 -11.59 9.93
N ASN A 112 2.89 -10.65 9.27
CA ASN A 112 1.47 -10.74 8.98
C ASN A 112 0.60 -10.99 10.23
N GLU A 113 0.96 -10.36 11.36
CA GLU A 113 0.18 -10.42 12.60
C GLU A 113 -1.18 -9.74 12.39
N ARG A 114 -2.26 -10.50 12.59
CA ARG A 114 -3.63 -10.05 12.30
C ARG A 114 -4.40 -9.56 13.52
N LYS A 115 -3.88 -9.81 14.73
CA LYS A 115 -4.58 -9.43 15.96
C LYS A 115 -4.01 -8.14 16.53
N ASN A 116 -4.74 -7.06 16.41
CA ASN A 116 -4.32 -5.75 16.92
C ASN A 116 -4.01 -5.76 18.43
N VAL A 117 -4.59 -6.67 19.21
CA VAL A 117 -4.24 -6.82 20.61
C VAL A 117 -2.78 -7.20 20.82
N ASN A 118 -2.16 -7.92 19.88
CA ASN A 118 -0.77 -8.37 19.98
C ASN A 118 0.26 -7.29 19.63
N VAL A 119 -0.16 -6.22 18.94
CA VAL A 119 0.73 -5.10 18.64
C VAL A 119 0.80 -4.09 19.78
N ILE A 120 -0.18 -4.09 20.68
CA ILE A 120 -0.16 -3.25 21.88
C ILE A 120 0.77 -3.89 22.90
N ASN A 121 1.68 -3.11 23.47
CA ASN A 121 2.57 -3.55 24.54
C ASN A 121 1.78 -4.29 25.61
N GLN A 122 2.34 -5.44 26.07
CA GLN A 122 1.64 -6.32 27.02
C GLN A 122 1.27 -5.60 28.32
N ASN A 123 2.12 -4.67 28.76
CA ASN A 123 1.97 -3.91 30.01
C ASN A 123 1.18 -2.62 29.83
N LYS A 124 0.60 -2.37 28.65
CA LYS A 124 -0.12 -1.15 28.33
C LYS A 124 -1.54 -1.45 27.86
N LYS A 125 -2.44 -0.49 28.06
CA LYS A 125 -3.85 -0.59 27.65
C LYS A 125 -4.08 -0.10 26.24
N ASP A 126 -3.26 0.85 25.80
CA ASP A 126 -3.40 1.56 24.53
C ASP A 126 -2.06 1.63 23.80
N ALA A 127 -2.12 1.87 22.51
CA ALA A 127 -0.97 2.15 21.66
C ALA A 127 -1.37 3.11 20.55
N ALA A 128 -0.41 3.90 20.08
CA ALA A 128 -0.60 4.84 18.99
C ALA A 128 0.58 4.82 18.02
N GLY A 129 0.31 5.09 16.76
CA GLY A 129 1.32 5.34 15.74
C GLY A 129 0.88 6.49 14.84
N THR A 130 1.80 7.40 14.55
CA THR A 130 1.61 8.51 13.61
C THR A 130 2.71 8.48 12.58
N ALA A 131 2.34 8.31 11.32
CA ALA A 131 3.26 8.36 10.18
C ALA A 131 2.99 9.63 9.38
N THR A 132 4.04 10.42 9.15
CA THR A 132 4.03 11.56 8.24
C THR A 132 4.75 11.18 6.97
N LEU A 133 4.07 11.39 5.82
CA LEU A 133 4.58 11.05 4.50
C LEU A 133 4.45 12.27 3.58
N SER A 134 5.33 12.37 2.58
CA SER A 134 5.27 13.43 1.58
C SER A 134 5.08 12.89 0.16
N ILE A 135 4.26 13.60 -0.62
CA ILE A 135 4.09 13.44 -2.06
C ILE A 135 4.22 14.82 -2.69
N GLY A 136 5.33 15.08 -3.39
CA GLY A 136 5.66 16.42 -3.86
C GLY A 136 5.80 17.39 -2.69
N SER A 137 5.03 18.48 -2.70
CA SER A 137 4.98 19.48 -1.60
C SER A 137 3.98 19.15 -0.50
N ASN A 138 3.08 18.19 -0.72
CA ASN A 138 2.02 17.88 0.20
C ASN A 138 2.46 16.88 1.26
N LYS A 139 1.96 17.06 2.50
CA LYS A 139 2.15 16.11 3.59
C LYS A 139 0.88 15.32 3.85
N TYR A 140 1.03 14.03 4.08
CA TYR A 140 -0.04 13.11 4.42
C TYR A 140 0.25 12.53 5.80
N ILE A 141 -0.74 12.55 6.66
CA ILE A 141 -0.63 12.07 8.03
C ILE A 141 -1.60 10.92 8.23
N ILE A 142 -1.08 9.81 8.77
CA ILE A 142 -1.84 8.63 9.15
C ILE A 142 -1.68 8.47 10.65
N GLU A 143 -2.78 8.54 11.39
CA GLU A 143 -2.82 8.34 12.84
C GLU A 143 -3.63 7.10 13.15
N ARG A 144 -3.01 6.09 13.76
CA ARG A 144 -3.66 4.85 14.15
C ARG A 144 -3.52 4.64 15.64
N THR A 145 -4.65 4.54 16.33
CA THR A 145 -4.68 4.27 17.77
C THR A 145 -5.41 2.96 18.05
N SER A 146 -4.94 2.23 19.04
CA SER A 146 -5.56 0.97 19.45
C SER A 146 -5.66 0.88 20.96
N GLU A 147 -6.79 0.39 21.45
CA GLU A 147 -7.07 0.25 22.87
C GLU A 147 -7.58 -1.16 23.17
N LYS A 148 -7.03 -1.79 24.23
CA LYS A 148 -7.47 -3.09 24.74
C LYS A 148 -8.79 -2.91 25.49
N TYR A 149 -9.73 -3.80 25.23
CA TYR A 149 -10.96 -3.92 26.00
C TYR A 149 -11.30 -5.38 26.29
N THR A 150 -12.00 -5.60 27.38
CA THR A 150 -12.48 -6.95 27.74
C THR A 150 -13.86 -7.18 27.12
N ARG A 151 -13.97 -8.23 26.33
CA ARG A 151 -15.24 -8.71 25.79
C ARG A 151 -15.67 -9.98 26.49
N ARG A 152 -16.91 -10.02 26.94
CA ARG A 152 -17.52 -11.21 27.53
C ARG A 152 -18.53 -11.81 26.57
N LEU A 153 -18.27 -13.02 26.09
CA LEU A 153 -19.15 -13.74 25.19
C LEU A 153 -19.41 -15.15 25.76
N LYS A 154 -20.67 -15.50 25.94
CA LYS A 154 -21.10 -16.83 26.46
C LYS A 154 -20.35 -17.24 27.76
N GLY A 155 -20.09 -16.29 28.64
CA GLY A 155 -19.40 -16.55 29.92
C GLY A 155 -17.88 -16.60 29.83
N VAL A 156 -17.29 -16.53 28.63
CA VAL A 156 -15.84 -16.48 28.43
C VAL A 156 -15.41 -15.03 28.25
N GLU A 157 -14.41 -14.62 29.02
CA GLU A 157 -13.77 -13.31 28.88
C GLU A 157 -12.60 -13.40 27.90
N SER A 158 -12.56 -12.50 26.94
CA SER A 158 -11.44 -12.34 26.00
C SER A 158 -10.99 -10.88 25.95
N VAL A 159 -9.68 -10.66 25.79
CA VAL A 159 -9.13 -9.34 25.56
C VAL A 159 -9.04 -9.11 24.05
N GLU A 160 -9.71 -8.08 23.58
CA GLU A 160 -9.71 -7.65 22.19
C GLU A 160 -9.14 -6.22 22.08
N ALA A 161 -8.87 -5.74 20.88
CA ALA A 161 -8.46 -4.35 20.63
C ALA A 161 -9.41 -3.66 19.68
N LYS A 162 -9.81 -2.43 20.05
CA LYS A 162 -10.50 -1.49 19.18
C LYS A 162 -9.45 -0.57 18.55
N THR A 163 -9.52 -0.38 17.24
CA THR A 163 -8.59 0.49 16.51
C THR A 163 -9.35 1.61 15.84
N ASN A 164 -8.88 2.84 16.02
CA ASN A 164 -9.31 4.03 15.28
C ASN A 164 -8.22 4.42 14.27
N LEU A 165 -8.62 5.11 13.22
CA LEU A 165 -7.75 5.49 12.12
C LEU A 165 -8.18 6.83 11.56
N ASP A 166 -7.25 7.78 11.53
CA ASP A 166 -7.41 9.07 10.88
C ASP A 166 -6.38 9.24 9.77
N PHE A 167 -6.84 9.75 8.64
CA PHE A 167 -6.03 10.01 7.47
C PHE A 167 -6.37 11.37 6.88
N TYR A 168 -5.38 12.25 6.75
CA TYR A 168 -5.56 13.58 6.20
C TYR A 168 -4.33 14.07 5.46
N LYS A 169 -4.57 15.04 4.56
CA LYS A 169 -3.56 15.73 3.76
C LYS A 169 -3.41 17.16 4.26
N ILE A 170 -2.18 17.67 4.29
CA ILE A 170 -1.85 19.07 4.45
C ILE A 170 -1.25 19.56 3.14
N ASP A 171 -1.88 20.55 2.53
CA ASP A 171 -1.39 21.16 1.30
C ASP A 171 -0.10 21.97 1.59
N GLY A 172 0.96 21.69 0.82
CA GLY A 172 2.26 22.32 1.05
C GLY A 172 2.34 23.80 0.69
N ALA A 173 1.42 24.31 -0.14
CA ALA A 173 1.38 25.70 -0.55
C ALA A 173 0.48 26.54 0.36
N THR A 174 -0.69 26.02 0.73
CA THR A 174 -1.72 26.75 1.49
C THR A 174 -1.71 26.41 2.97
N GLY A 175 -1.17 25.26 3.37
CA GLY A 175 -1.26 24.73 4.72
C GLY A 175 -2.66 24.19 5.08
N GLU A 176 -3.57 24.12 4.12
CA GLU A 176 -4.94 23.66 4.33
C GLU A 176 -4.95 22.15 4.65
N LYS A 177 -5.71 21.78 5.70
CA LYS A 177 -5.94 20.39 6.06
C LYS A 177 -7.19 19.86 5.37
N THR A 178 -7.04 18.79 4.60
CA THR A 178 -8.13 18.05 3.96
C THR A 178 -8.24 16.67 4.59
N GLU A 179 -9.40 16.31 5.11
CA GLU A 179 -9.67 14.96 5.63
C GLU A 179 -9.88 13.98 4.47
N LEU A 180 -9.24 12.80 4.56
CA LEU A 180 -9.30 11.72 3.60
C LEU A 180 -9.91 10.45 4.19
N ASN A 181 -10.59 10.58 5.34
CA ASN A 181 -11.29 9.50 6.00
C ASN A 181 -12.44 8.98 5.13
N GLY A 182 -12.66 7.67 5.16
CA GLY A 182 -13.87 7.05 4.61
C GLY A 182 -14.98 7.02 5.67
N LEU A 183 -16.14 6.50 5.28
CA LEU A 183 -17.28 6.33 6.19
C LEU A 183 -16.98 5.35 7.33
N THR A 184 -16.13 4.38 7.07
CA THR A 184 -15.66 3.40 8.05
C THR A 184 -14.14 3.37 8.08
N ARG A 185 -13.57 2.78 9.16
CA ARG A 185 -12.12 2.53 9.21
C ARG A 185 -11.63 1.73 8.00
N ASN A 186 -12.39 0.75 7.54
CA ASN A 186 -12.01 -0.05 6.38
C ASN A 186 -11.97 0.78 5.10
N ASP A 187 -12.85 1.76 4.96
CA ASP A 187 -12.83 2.67 3.82
C ASP A 187 -11.67 3.65 3.91
N THR A 188 -11.32 4.11 5.12
CA THR A 188 -10.08 4.89 5.34
C THR A 188 -8.84 4.06 5.00
N ASP A 189 -8.77 2.80 5.41
CA ASP A 189 -7.68 1.87 5.02
C ASP A 189 -7.61 1.70 3.48
N LYS A 190 -8.74 1.67 2.76
CA LYS A 190 -8.77 1.67 1.28
C LYS A 190 -8.23 2.98 0.71
N ASN A 191 -8.60 4.13 1.27
CA ASN A 191 -8.10 5.43 0.83
C ASN A 191 -6.58 5.55 1.01
N ILE A 192 -6.03 5.02 2.11
CA ILE A 192 -4.58 4.94 2.31
C ILE A 192 -3.93 4.07 1.23
N ARG A 193 -4.50 2.89 0.94
CA ARG A 193 -3.98 2.00 -0.11
C ARG A 193 -4.05 2.63 -1.51
N LYS A 194 -5.08 3.42 -1.80
CA LYS A 194 -5.16 4.16 -3.07
C LYS A 194 -3.98 5.10 -3.27
N VAL A 195 -3.50 5.73 -2.20
CA VAL A 195 -2.42 6.72 -2.26
C VAL A 195 -1.04 6.06 -2.17
N PHE A 196 -0.85 5.12 -1.25
CA PHE A 196 0.47 4.59 -0.89
C PHE A 196 0.74 3.15 -1.35
N GLY A 197 -0.24 2.50 -1.95
CA GLY A 197 -0.14 1.09 -2.30
C GLY A 197 -0.50 0.16 -1.15
N THR A 198 -0.28 -1.13 -1.36
CA THR A 198 -0.53 -2.18 -0.36
C THR A 198 0.73 -2.49 0.44
N ILE A 199 0.57 -3.19 1.57
CA ILE A 199 1.72 -3.71 2.32
C ILE A 199 2.58 -4.65 1.46
N ASP A 200 1.97 -5.45 0.59
CA ASP A 200 2.70 -6.35 -0.31
C ASP A 200 3.56 -5.56 -1.29
N ASP A 201 3.05 -4.45 -1.84
CA ASP A 201 3.81 -3.55 -2.71
C ASP A 201 5.02 -2.97 -1.94
N PHE A 202 4.82 -2.54 -0.70
CA PHE A 202 5.87 -2.01 0.15
C PHE A 202 6.94 -3.05 0.49
N LEU A 203 6.53 -4.26 0.88
CA LEU A 203 7.45 -5.36 1.20
C LEU A 203 8.25 -5.83 -0.02
N LEU A 204 7.67 -5.75 -1.22
CA LEU A 204 8.34 -6.13 -2.46
C LEU A 204 9.33 -5.09 -2.96
N THR A 205 9.09 -3.80 -2.70
CA THR A 205 9.86 -2.71 -3.32
C THR A 205 10.78 -1.97 -2.36
N SER A 206 10.33 -1.81 -1.11
CA SER A 206 10.96 -0.88 -0.17
C SER A 206 11.50 -1.56 1.09
N MET A 207 11.14 -2.80 1.33
CA MET A 207 11.56 -3.53 2.53
C MET A 207 12.03 -4.94 2.20
N SER A 208 13.20 -5.31 2.75
CA SER A 208 13.70 -6.68 2.71
C SER A 208 13.65 -7.27 4.12
N SER A 209 12.73 -8.18 4.39
CA SER A 209 12.69 -8.87 5.67
C SER A 209 13.68 -10.03 5.72
N GLN A 210 14.13 -10.39 6.91
CA GLN A 210 15.10 -11.48 7.10
C GLN A 210 14.57 -12.84 6.61
N LEU A 211 13.26 -13.07 6.66
CA LEU A 211 12.63 -14.34 6.29
C LEU A 211 12.14 -14.35 4.84
N ASP A 212 11.70 -13.20 4.31
CA ASP A 212 11.01 -13.09 3.03
C ASP A 212 11.80 -12.36 1.93
N SER A 213 13.04 -11.94 2.22
CA SER A 213 13.90 -11.24 1.25
C SER A 213 14.14 -12.01 -0.05
N MET A 214 13.93 -13.31 -0.05
CA MET A 214 14.05 -14.17 -1.23
C MET A 214 12.71 -14.71 -1.73
N GLN A 215 11.58 -14.16 -1.28
CA GLN A 215 10.26 -14.65 -1.65
C GLN A 215 10.08 -14.72 -3.16
N PHE A 216 10.43 -13.66 -3.90
CA PHE A 216 10.36 -13.65 -5.36
C PHE A 216 11.14 -14.79 -6.01
N ILE A 217 12.31 -15.14 -5.48
CA ILE A 217 13.17 -16.22 -6.04
C ILE A 217 12.57 -17.60 -5.72
N ARG A 218 11.95 -17.75 -4.56
CA ARG A 218 11.36 -19.01 -4.09
C ARG A 218 10.00 -19.32 -4.72
N GLU A 219 9.29 -18.28 -5.16
CA GLU A 219 7.96 -18.45 -5.74
C GLU A 219 7.99 -19.17 -7.08
N GLY A 220 6.91 -19.89 -7.40
CA GLY A 220 6.70 -20.53 -8.68
C GLY A 220 6.54 -19.52 -9.84
N SER A 221 6.68 -20.00 -11.08
CA SER A 221 6.65 -19.16 -12.29
C SER A 221 5.41 -18.26 -12.37
N THR A 222 4.23 -18.78 -12.07
CA THR A 222 2.97 -18.03 -12.12
C THR A 222 2.99 -16.87 -11.12
N ARG A 223 3.37 -17.13 -9.87
CA ARG A 223 3.42 -16.09 -8.83
C ARG A 223 4.47 -15.03 -9.13
N ARG A 224 5.63 -15.40 -9.67
CA ARG A 224 6.64 -14.44 -10.13
C ARG A 224 6.13 -13.52 -11.25
N LYS A 225 5.34 -14.06 -12.19
CA LYS A 225 4.70 -13.25 -13.24
C LYS A 225 3.71 -12.26 -12.66
N GLU A 226 2.87 -12.67 -11.71
CA GLU A 226 1.93 -11.78 -11.01
C GLU A 226 2.67 -10.65 -10.27
N ILE A 227 3.75 -10.96 -9.55
CA ILE A 227 4.57 -9.97 -8.86
C ILE A 227 5.18 -8.97 -9.85
N LEU A 228 5.72 -9.46 -10.97
CA LEU A 228 6.26 -8.60 -12.02
C LEU A 228 5.18 -7.74 -12.68
N ALA A 229 4.01 -8.32 -12.96
CA ALA A 229 2.88 -7.57 -13.51
C ALA A 229 2.44 -6.43 -12.56
N LYS A 230 2.40 -6.69 -11.26
CA LYS A 230 2.16 -5.66 -10.23
C LYS A 230 3.23 -4.59 -10.26
N PHE A 231 4.50 -4.98 -10.24
CA PHE A 231 5.63 -4.05 -10.22
C PHE A 231 5.71 -3.18 -11.47
N LEU A 232 5.35 -3.73 -12.62
CA LEU A 232 5.31 -3.03 -13.91
C LEU A 232 3.98 -2.34 -14.18
N ASP A 233 3.03 -2.40 -13.24
CA ASP A 233 1.69 -1.83 -13.35
C ASP A 233 0.89 -2.36 -14.56
N LEU A 234 1.05 -3.64 -14.85
CA LEU A 234 0.41 -4.33 -15.97
C LEU A 234 -0.90 -5.05 -15.60
N GLU A 235 -1.34 -4.96 -14.35
CA GLU A 235 -2.60 -5.60 -13.89
C GLU A 235 -3.83 -5.06 -14.64
N ILE A 236 -3.76 -3.84 -15.16
CA ILE A 236 -4.82 -3.25 -15.96
C ILE A 236 -5.17 -4.13 -17.18
N PHE A 237 -4.16 -4.75 -17.81
CA PHE A 237 -4.39 -5.63 -18.96
C PHE A 237 -5.13 -6.92 -18.59
N GLU A 238 -4.86 -7.48 -17.41
CA GLU A 238 -5.62 -8.64 -16.91
C GLU A 238 -7.06 -8.27 -16.60
N LYS A 239 -7.30 -7.09 -16.03
CA LYS A 239 -8.65 -6.57 -15.78
C LYS A 239 -9.40 -6.37 -17.08
N LYS A 240 -8.78 -5.73 -18.08
CA LYS A 240 -9.35 -5.54 -19.42
C LYS A 240 -9.71 -6.87 -20.08
N PHE A 241 -8.83 -7.87 -19.97
CA PHE A 241 -9.09 -9.21 -20.49
C PHE A 241 -10.32 -9.85 -19.82
N LYS A 242 -10.48 -9.69 -18.50
CA LYS A 242 -11.65 -10.21 -17.77
C LYS A 242 -12.93 -9.51 -18.23
N LEU A 243 -12.93 -8.18 -18.32
CA LEU A 243 -14.07 -7.40 -18.80
C LEU A 243 -14.47 -7.82 -20.23
N ALA A 244 -13.50 -7.92 -21.13
CA ALA A 244 -13.75 -8.35 -22.52
C ALA A 244 -14.21 -9.79 -22.64
N LYS A 245 -14.04 -10.64 -21.63
CA LYS A 245 -14.52 -12.03 -21.63
C LYS A 245 -15.92 -12.14 -21.08
N GLU A 246 -16.37 -11.20 -20.27
CA GLU A 246 -17.69 -11.17 -19.64
C GLU A 246 -18.77 -10.55 -20.56
N ASP A 247 -18.37 -9.67 -21.51
CA ASP A 247 -19.20 -9.12 -22.58
C ASP A 247 -19.31 -10.11 -23.75
#